data_47b0fd50e5b0db367081e07527ad3328
#
_entry.id   47b0fd50e5b0db367081e07527ad3328
#
_cell.length_a   1.000
_cell.length_b   1.000
_cell.length_c   1.000
_cell.angle_alpha   90.00
_cell.angle_beta   90.00
_cell.angle_gamma   90.00
#
_symmetry.space_group_name_H-M   'P 1'
#
loop_
_entity.id
_entity.type
_entity.pdbx_description
1 polymer ?
#
loop_
_entity_poly.entity_id
_entity_poly.type
_entity_poly.pdbx_seq_one_letter_code
_entity_poly.pdbx_strand_id
1 'polypeptide(L)'
;MDYRKFGECYYIRMDRDDEIISTILEICKKENIKSATFSGIGGCKDAEIQTFIPETGSFEEQHISGMLELASLNGNVVTDKNDVYYHHTHAVFSYKDGEKHCMAAGHMKSITVLYTAEIELRPVTGGAIHRKYDPETGTGFWDFN
;
A
#
# COMPACT_ATOMS: atom_id res chain seq x y z
N MET A 1 3.05 -2.83 -16.20
CA MET A 1 2.54 -3.77 -15.17
C MET A 1 1.95 -5.02 -15.80
N ASP A 2 2.21 -6.20 -15.24
CA ASP A 2 1.61 -7.49 -15.61
C ASP A 2 1.28 -8.27 -14.32
N TYR A 3 0.22 -9.08 -14.32
CA TYR A 3 -0.14 -9.91 -13.16
C TYR A 3 -0.78 -11.24 -13.58
N ARG A 4 -0.62 -12.23 -12.73
CA ARG A 4 -1.20 -13.57 -12.89
C ARG A 4 -1.78 -14.07 -11.58
N LYS A 5 -2.85 -14.81 -11.67
CA LYS A 5 -3.42 -15.55 -10.54
C LYS A 5 -2.86 -16.96 -10.52
N PHE A 6 -2.26 -17.35 -9.37
CA PHE A 6 -1.83 -18.72 -9.10
C PHE A 6 -2.45 -19.18 -7.78
N GLY A 7 -3.28 -20.20 -7.84
CA GLY A 7 -4.10 -20.60 -6.71
C GLY A 7 -5.05 -19.47 -6.29
N GLU A 8 -4.97 -19.04 -5.06
CA GLU A 8 -5.79 -17.94 -4.52
C GLU A 8 -5.09 -16.58 -4.53
N CYS A 9 -3.81 -16.53 -4.89
CA CYS A 9 -3.01 -15.32 -4.86
C CYS A 9 -2.81 -14.72 -6.26
N TYR A 10 -2.71 -13.41 -6.32
CA TYR A 10 -2.26 -12.68 -7.50
C TYR A 10 -0.80 -12.26 -7.29
N TYR A 11 0.03 -12.54 -8.27
CA TYR A 11 1.42 -12.14 -8.33
C TYR A 11 1.53 -11.02 -9.37
N ILE A 12 1.97 -9.86 -8.92
CA ILE A 12 1.96 -8.62 -9.70
C ILE A 12 3.39 -8.18 -9.87
N ARG A 13 3.83 -8.03 -11.13
CA ARG A 13 5.05 -7.32 -11.48
C ARG A 13 4.66 -5.93 -11.96
N MET A 14 5.16 -4.93 -11.27
CA MET A 14 5.03 -3.54 -11.65
C MET A 14 6.27 -3.08 -12.39
N ASP A 15 6.07 -2.27 -13.40
CA ASP A 15 7.10 -1.73 -14.26
C ASP A 15 7.39 -0.27 -13.86
N ARG A 16 8.42 0.30 -14.46
CA ARG A 16 8.82 1.70 -14.22
C ARG A 16 7.63 2.64 -14.43
N ASP A 17 7.52 3.62 -13.55
CA ASP A 17 6.48 4.68 -13.52
C ASP A 17 5.08 4.20 -13.06
N ASP A 18 4.89 2.91 -12.80
CA ASP A 18 3.66 2.45 -12.13
C ASP A 18 3.59 3.02 -10.70
N GLU A 19 2.39 3.45 -10.28
CA GLU A 19 2.13 3.81 -8.89
C GLU A 19 1.54 2.59 -8.16
N ILE A 20 2.20 2.16 -7.09
CA ILE A 20 1.94 0.85 -6.46
C ILE A 20 0.53 0.76 -5.90
N ILE A 21 0.09 1.78 -5.15
CA ILE A 21 -1.17 1.73 -4.40
C ILE A 21 -2.36 1.79 -5.35
N SER A 22 -2.36 2.73 -6.29
CA SER A 22 -3.44 2.85 -7.28
C SER A 22 -3.53 1.60 -8.17
N THR A 23 -2.39 1.04 -8.56
CA THR A 23 -2.35 -0.20 -9.36
C THR A 23 -2.98 -1.38 -8.61
N ILE A 24 -2.67 -1.55 -7.31
CA ILE A 24 -3.30 -2.59 -6.47
C ILE A 24 -4.81 -2.38 -6.39
N LEU A 25 -5.25 -1.14 -6.16
CA LEU A 25 -6.68 -0.81 -6.09
C LEU A 25 -7.41 -1.06 -7.41
N GLU A 26 -6.78 -0.75 -8.54
CA GLU A 26 -7.33 -1.03 -9.88
C GLU A 26 -7.48 -2.53 -10.13
N ILE A 27 -6.48 -3.34 -9.75
CA ILE A 27 -6.58 -4.81 -9.85
C ILE A 27 -7.71 -5.31 -8.97
N CYS A 28 -7.82 -4.84 -7.71
CA CYS A 28 -8.90 -5.23 -6.82
C CYS A 28 -10.29 -4.91 -7.41
N LYS A 29 -10.46 -3.73 -8.00
CA LYS A 29 -11.70 -3.34 -8.67
C LYS A 29 -11.99 -4.23 -9.88
N LYS A 30 -11.01 -4.45 -10.76
CA LYS A 30 -11.15 -5.24 -11.98
C LYS A 30 -11.50 -6.70 -11.69
N GLU A 31 -10.87 -7.28 -10.67
CA GLU A 31 -11.07 -8.69 -10.26
C GLU A 31 -12.21 -8.84 -9.23
N ASN A 32 -12.91 -7.75 -8.89
CA ASN A 32 -13.98 -7.71 -7.89
C ASN A 32 -13.55 -8.24 -6.51
N ILE A 33 -12.32 -7.91 -6.11
CA ILE A 33 -11.74 -8.29 -4.80
C ILE A 33 -12.14 -7.22 -3.78
N LYS A 34 -13.04 -7.55 -2.86
CA LYS A 34 -13.59 -6.60 -1.87
C LYS A 34 -12.69 -6.43 -0.64
N SER A 35 -11.93 -7.46 -0.32
CA SER A 35 -10.92 -7.41 0.74
C SER A 35 -9.74 -8.31 0.41
N ALA A 36 -8.54 -7.82 0.70
CA ALA A 36 -7.28 -8.53 0.48
C ALA A 36 -6.18 -8.01 1.41
N THR A 37 -5.15 -8.81 1.60
CA THR A 37 -3.85 -8.36 2.10
C THR A 37 -2.84 -8.38 0.97
N PHE A 38 -1.76 -7.61 1.10
CA PHE A 38 -0.67 -7.64 0.12
C PHE A 38 0.68 -7.39 0.80
N SER A 39 1.71 -7.92 0.18
CA SER A 39 3.10 -7.70 0.56
C SER A 39 4.00 -7.68 -0.66
N GLY A 40 5.17 -7.05 -0.55
CA GLY A 40 6.10 -7.00 -1.66
C GLY A 40 7.40 -6.28 -1.37
N ILE A 41 8.23 -6.24 -2.41
CA ILE A 41 9.51 -5.55 -2.44
C ILE A 41 9.70 -4.88 -3.81
N GLY A 42 10.67 -3.99 -3.94
CA GLY A 42 10.95 -3.36 -5.24
C GLY A 42 12.01 -2.27 -5.19
N GLY A 43 12.26 -1.66 -6.34
CA GLY A 43 13.09 -0.46 -6.49
C GLY A 43 12.22 0.71 -6.93
N CYS A 44 12.10 1.72 -6.07
CA CYS A 44 11.21 2.87 -6.26
C CYS A 44 12.01 4.17 -6.47
N LYS A 45 11.34 5.23 -6.92
CA LYS A 45 11.96 6.55 -7.17
C LYS A 45 11.36 7.69 -6.37
N ASP A 46 10.10 7.55 -5.98
CA ASP A 46 9.38 8.55 -5.20
C ASP A 46 8.45 7.85 -4.21
N ALA A 47 8.39 8.38 -2.98
CA ALA A 47 7.45 7.93 -1.97
C ALA A 47 6.99 9.09 -1.07
N GLU A 48 5.69 9.14 -0.79
CA GLU A 48 5.08 10.04 0.19
C GLU A 48 4.68 9.23 1.42
N ILE A 49 5.37 9.52 2.52
CA ILE A 49 5.15 8.90 3.83
C ILE A 49 4.36 9.85 4.70
N GLN A 50 3.38 9.32 5.43
CA GLN A 50 2.56 10.09 6.36
C GLN A 50 2.79 9.60 7.79
N THR A 51 2.90 10.54 8.73
CA THR A 51 2.94 10.26 10.16
C THR A 51 1.80 11.01 10.84
N PHE A 52 0.96 10.30 11.56
CA PHE A 52 -0.13 10.93 12.31
C PHE A 52 0.42 11.67 13.53
N ILE A 53 0.02 12.92 13.70
CA ILE A 53 0.40 13.80 14.82
C ILE A 53 -0.82 13.97 15.72
N PRO A 54 -0.90 13.28 16.88
CA PRO A 54 -2.07 13.31 17.75
C PRO A 54 -2.43 14.70 18.26
N GLU A 55 -1.41 15.55 18.50
CA GLU A 55 -1.58 16.91 19.04
C GLU A 55 -2.35 17.84 18.08
N THR A 56 -2.25 17.60 16.79
CA THR A 56 -2.94 18.40 15.75
C THR A 56 -4.10 17.65 15.11
N GLY A 57 -4.21 16.33 15.34
CA GLY A 57 -5.20 15.48 14.67
C GLY A 57 -5.00 15.39 13.15
N SER A 58 -3.79 15.63 12.66
CA SER A 58 -3.44 15.67 11.23
C SER A 58 -2.24 14.79 10.90
N PHE A 59 -2.02 14.55 9.60
CA PHE A 59 -0.82 13.88 9.12
C PHE A 59 0.26 14.89 8.73
N GLU A 60 1.49 14.62 9.15
CA GLU A 60 2.69 15.22 8.59
C GLU A 60 3.17 14.37 7.40
N GLU A 61 3.50 15.04 6.30
CA GLU A 61 3.94 14.39 5.07
C GLU A 61 5.46 14.52 4.92
N GLN A 62 6.11 13.39 4.59
CA GLN A 62 7.52 13.34 4.22
C GLN A 62 7.64 12.78 2.81
N HIS A 63 8.22 13.55 1.89
CA HIS A 63 8.56 13.10 0.55
C HIS A 63 10.02 12.68 0.49
N ILE A 64 10.27 11.48 -0.04
CA ILE A 64 11.61 10.97 -0.34
C ILE A 64 11.70 10.60 -1.81
N SER A 65 12.84 10.90 -2.45
CA SER A 65 13.05 10.64 -3.87
C SER A 65 14.48 10.18 -4.17
N GLY A 66 14.67 9.60 -5.35
CA GLY A 66 15.93 9.02 -5.80
C GLY A 66 15.83 7.50 -5.92
N MET A 67 16.93 6.79 -5.76
CA MET A 67 16.89 5.32 -5.71
C MET A 67 16.48 4.87 -4.31
N LEU A 68 15.29 4.31 -4.20
CA LEU A 68 14.70 3.83 -2.97
C LEU A 68 14.55 2.30 -3.06
N GLU A 69 15.29 1.56 -2.27
CA GLU A 69 15.06 0.13 -2.09
C GLU A 69 13.82 -0.06 -1.20
N LEU A 70 12.72 -0.50 -1.77
CA LEU A 70 11.52 -0.90 -1.05
C LEU A 70 11.79 -2.26 -0.38
N ALA A 71 12.33 -2.21 0.83
CA ALA A 71 12.75 -3.40 1.57
C ALA A 71 11.57 -4.21 2.11
N SER A 72 10.44 -3.56 2.34
CA SER A 72 9.20 -4.20 2.76
C SER A 72 8.01 -3.32 2.44
N LEU A 73 6.99 -3.90 1.85
CA LEU A 73 5.66 -3.32 1.66
C LEU A 73 4.65 -4.27 2.28
N ASN A 74 3.76 -3.74 3.12
CA ASN A 74 2.67 -4.51 3.68
C ASN A 74 1.41 -3.65 3.73
N GLY A 75 0.28 -4.25 3.41
CA GLY A 75 -0.97 -3.52 3.47
C GLY A 75 -2.20 -4.40 3.30
N ASN A 76 -3.32 -3.75 3.30
CA ASN A 76 -4.60 -4.34 3.00
C ASN A 76 -5.46 -3.41 2.15
N VAL A 77 -6.38 -4.03 1.44
CA VAL A 77 -7.49 -3.37 0.75
C VAL A 77 -8.78 -3.89 1.37
N VAL A 78 -9.69 -3.00 1.66
CA VAL A 78 -11.04 -3.31 2.11
C VAL A 78 -12.04 -2.37 1.45
N THR A 79 -13.31 -2.78 1.42
CA THR A 79 -14.40 -1.90 0.97
C THR A 79 -15.29 -1.50 2.14
N ASP A 80 -15.94 -0.35 2.03
CA ASP A 80 -17.06 -0.02 2.90
C ASP A 80 -18.40 -0.60 2.37
N LYS A 81 -19.49 -0.32 3.06
CA LYS A 81 -20.85 -0.75 2.67
C LYS A 81 -21.36 -0.17 1.35
N ASN A 82 -20.67 0.83 0.79
CA ASN A 82 -20.98 1.45 -0.49
C ASN A 82 -20.04 0.99 -1.61
N ASP A 83 -19.26 -0.07 -1.37
CA ASP A 83 -18.22 -0.59 -2.26
C ASP A 83 -17.11 0.43 -2.62
N VAL A 84 -16.88 1.41 -1.75
CA VAL A 84 -15.73 2.30 -1.87
C VAL A 84 -14.49 1.58 -1.36
N TYR A 85 -13.44 1.54 -2.19
CA TYR A 85 -12.18 0.88 -1.87
C TYR A 85 -11.26 1.78 -1.07
N TYR A 86 -10.70 1.23 -0.01
CA TYR A 86 -9.71 1.86 0.86
C TYR A 86 -8.49 0.96 0.96
N HIS A 87 -7.33 1.57 1.09
CA HIS A 87 -6.09 0.86 1.42
C HIS A 87 -5.59 1.30 2.79
N HIS A 88 -4.82 0.43 3.43
CA HIS A 88 -3.98 0.75 4.57
C HIS A 88 -2.62 0.12 4.31
N THR A 89 -1.61 0.95 4.09
CA THR A 89 -0.32 0.52 3.55
C THR A 89 0.81 1.12 4.36
N HIS A 90 1.75 0.28 4.76
CA HIS A 90 3.02 0.69 5.35
C HIS A 90 4.18 0.16 4.52
N ALA A 91 5.27 0.90 4.51
CA ALA A 91 6.48 0.51 3.80
C ALA A 91 7.74 0.89 4.57
N VAL A 92 8.82 0.19 4.26
CA VAL A 92 10.19 0.49 4.72
C VAL A 92 11.06 0.64 3.49
N PHE A 93 11.79 1.75 3.44
CA PHE A 93 12.77 2.04 2.39
C PHE A 93 14.17 2.12 2.97
N SER A 94 15.15 1.66 2.20
CA SER A 94 16.56 2.03 2.40
C SER A 94 17.05 2.82 1.19
N TYR A 95 17.87 3.84 1.43
CA TYR A 95 18.41 4.72 0.39
C TYR A 95 19.72 5.36 0.82
N LYS A 96 20.39 6.05 -0.10
CA LYS A 96 21.59 6.81 0.20
C LYS A 96 21.29 8.31 0.17
N ASP A 97 21.81 9.01 1.19
CA ASP A 97 21.94 10.47 1.20
C ASP A 97 23.43 10.79 1.26
N GLY A 98 23.99 11.11 0.10
CA GLY A 98 25.45 11.17 -0.09
C GLY A 98 26.10 9.81 0.19
N GLU A 99 27.01 9.77 1.17
CA GLU A 99 27.66 8.52 1.59
C GLU A 99 26.91 7.76 2.69
N LYS A 100 25.88 8.36 3.28
CA LYS A 100 25.13 7.76 4.39
C LYS A 100 24.06 6.80 3.86
N HIS A 101 23.94 5.66 4.52
CA HIS A 101 22.78 4.78 4.38
C HIS A 101 21.68 5.26 5.33
N CYS A 102 20.51 5.53 4.78
CA CYS A 102 19.33 6.03 5.48
C CYS A 102 18.19 5.03 5.35
N MET A 103 17.24 5.13 6.26
CA MET A 103 15.98 4.40 6.22
C MET A 103 14.83 5.36 6.48
N ALA A 104 13.71 5.12 5.81
CA ALA A 104 12.44 5.77 6.10
C ALA A 104 11.32 4.73 6.09
N ALA A 105 10.35 4.89 6.98
CA ALA A 105 9.24 3.97 7.09
C ALA A 105 7.99 4.68 7.64
N GLY A 106 6.82 4.19 7.28
CA GLY A 106 5.57 4.70 7.83
C GLY A 106 4.36 4.38 6.98
N HIS A 107 3.28 5.07 7.28
CA HIS A 107 2.04 5.02 6.51
C HIS A 107 2.24 5.67 5.14
N MET A 108 1.78 4.99 4.10
CA MET A 108 2.04 5.41 2.72
C MET A 108 0.85 6.13 2.10
N LYS A 109 1.13 7.25 1.44
CA LYS A 109 0.21 7.95 0.56
C LYS A 109 0.42 7.56 -0.90
N SER A 110 1.68 7.48 -1.33
CA SER A 110 2.03 7.06 -2.70
C SER A 110 3.42 6.45 -2.78
N ILE A 111 3.63 5.57 -3.78
CA ILE A 111 4.93 4.93 -4.06
C ILE A 111 5.04 4.72 -5.57
N THR A 112 6.05 5.32 -6.22
CA THR A 112 6.29 5.16 -7.66
C THR A 112 7.50 4.28 -7.94
N VAL A 113 7.33 3.31 -8.82
CA VAL A 113 8.36 2.35 -9.22
C VAL A 113 9.44 3.00 -10.07
N LEU A 114 10.71 2.68 -9.80
CA LEU A 114 11.87 3.05 -10.63
C LEU A 114 12.28 1.92 -11.58
N TYR A 115 12.40 0.71 -11.07
CA TYR A 115 12.83 -0.48 -11.83
C TYR A 115 11.71 -1.50 -11.92
N THR A 116 11.36 -2.13 -10.82
CA THR A 116 10.28 -3.10 -10.69
C THR A 116 9.76 -3.10 -9.25
N ALA A 117 8.53 -3.54 -9.06
CA ALA A 117 8.03 -4.00 -7.78
C ALA A 117 7.32 -5.34 -7.98
N GLU A 118 7.54 -6.25 -7.05
CA GLU A 118 7.00 -7.60 -7.05
C GLU A 118 6.11 -7.76 -5.84
N ILE A 119 4.79 -7.90 -6.09
CA ILE A 119 3.76 -7.85 -5.06
C ILE A 119 2.95 -9.14 -5.08
N GLU A 120 2.77 -9.77 -3.93
CA GLU A 120 1.75 -10.78 -3.71
C GLU A 120 0.48 -10.10 -3.15
N LEU A 121 -0.65 -10.29 -3.82
CA LEU A 121 -1.96 -9.85 -3.38
C LEU A 121 -2.82 -11.09 -3.08
N ARG A 122 -3.26 -11.21 -1.83
CA ARG A 122 -4.03 -12.34 -1.33
C ARG A 122 -5.46 -11.91 -0.98
N PRO A 123 -6.46 -12.24 -1.79
CA PRO A 123 -7.86 -12.02 -1.46
C PRO A 123 -8.28 -12.77 -0.18
N VAL A 124 -9.15 -12.15 0.59
CA VAL A 124 -9.85 -12.84 1.68
C VAL A 124 -10.91 -13.75 1.06
N THR A 125 -10.91 -15.03 1.44
CA THR A 125 -11.83 -16.04 0.96
C THR A 125 -12.72 -16.55 2.09
N GLY A 126 -13.94 -16.98 1.78
CA GLY A 126 -14.91 -17.49 2.76
C GLY A 126 -15.61 -16.39 3.59
N GLY A 127 -15.39 -15.13 3.27
CA GLY A 127 -15.99 -13.96 3.91
C GLY A 127 -15.43 -12.69 3.31
N ALA A 128 -15.79 -11.55 3.90
CA ALA A 128 -15.24 -10.24 3.55
C ALA A 128 -14.90 -9.47 4.83
N ILE A 129 -13.85 -8.67 4.76
CA ILE A 129 -13.52 -7.68 5.78
C ILE A 129 -13.94 -6.33 5.22
N HIS A 130 -14.76 -5.60 5.96
CA HIS A 130 -15.21 -4.28 5.56
C HIS A 130 -14.48 -3.17 6.34
N ARG A 131 -14.65 -1.93 5.89
CA ARG A 131 -14.20 -0.75 6.63
C ARG A 131 -15.38 -0.08 7.31
N LYS A 132 -15.22 0.17 8.61
CA LYS A 132 -16.14 1.00 9.39
C LYS A 132 -15.37 2.22 9.92
N TYR A 133 -15.93 3.40 9.67
CA TYR A 133 -15.40 4.64 10.22
C TYR A 133 -15.68 4.74 11.72
N ASP A 134 -14.66 5.14 12.48
CA ASP A 134 -14.76 5.40 13.91
C ASP A 134 -14.56 6.90 14.18
N PRO A 135 -15.60 7.60 14.68
CA PRO A 135 -15.53 9.03 14.95
C PRO A 135 -14.62 9.40 16.13
N GLU A 136 -14.35 8.47 17.07
CA GLU A 136 -13.49 8.75 18.21
C GLU A 136 -12.02 8.88 17.82
N THR A 137 -11.58 8.07 16.87
CA THR A 137 -10.20 8.09 16.37
C THR A 137 -10.03 8.84 15.07
N GLY A 138 -11.14 9.21 14.40
CA GLY A 138 -11.12 9.90 13.11
C GLY A 138 -10.64 9.04 11.93
N THR A 139 -10.56 7.73 12.10
CA THR A 139 -10.10 6.79 11.06
C THR A 139 -11.06 5.62 10.89
N GLY A 140 -10.73 4.70 10.00
CA GLY A 140 -11.51 3.49 9.76
C GLY A 140 -10.76 2.23 10.15
N PHE A 141 -11.48 1.29 10.74
CA PHE A 141 -10.97 -0.02 11.14
C PHE A 141 -11.63 -1.15 10.37
N TRP A 142 -11.10 -2.34 10.51
CA TRP A 142 -11.73 -3.56 10.03
C TRP A 142 -13.05 -3.80 10.77
N ASP A 143 -14.07 -4.09 9.98
CA ASP A 143 -15.38 -4.53 10.46
C ASP A 143 -15.63 -5.95 9.95
N PHE A 144 -15.91 -6.86 10.88
CA PHE A 144 -16.14 -8.28 10.60
C PHE A 144 -17.64 -8.65 10.62
N ASN A 145 -18.54 -7.64 10.70
CA ASN A 145 -19.99 -7.83 10.75
C ASN A 145 -20.66 -7.49 9.43
#